data_1c382d5b4bbc70df8719cf5336e044f6
#
_entry.id   1c382d5b4bbc70df8719cf5336e044f6
#
_cell.length_a   1.000
_cell.length_b   1.000
_cell.length_c   1.000
_cell.angle_alpha   90.00
_cell.angle_beta   90.00
_cell.angle_gamma   90.00
#
_symmetry.space_group_name_H-M   'P 1'
#
loop_
_entity.id
_entity.type
_entity.pdbx_description
1 polymer ?
#
loop_
_entity_poly.entity_id
_entity_poly.type
_entity_poly.pdbx_seq_one_letter_code
_entity_poly.pdbx_strand_id
1 'polypeptide(L)'
;DLWIVQEIARRLGLDWNYAGPQAVFAEMRRAMPSIAGISWERLEREEAVTYPCRDEADPGQPVIFTDYFPTVSGRGRFVPAQFRPAAELPDADYPFVLITGRVLEHWHTGAMTRRSEVLDALEPAAHIDGNPDGLAVLGCAAGEFVTLETRRGKVRARARADAGLARGTLFM
;
A
#
# COMPACT_ATOMS: atom_id res chain seq x y z
N ASP A 1 11.15 -17.76 1.08
CA ASP A 1 11.91 -16.51 1.33
C ASP A 1 12.90 -16.65 2.50
N LEU A 2 12.51 -17.27 3.63
CA LEU A 2 13.37 -17.43 4.82
C LEU A 2 14.74 -18.01 4.48
N TRP A 3 14.79 -19.09 3.68
CA TRP A 3 16.05 -19.70 3.25
C TRP A 3 16.97 -18.71 2.52
N ILE A 4 16.43 -17.89 1.61
CA ILE A 4 17.21 -16.88 0.86
C ILE A 4 17.83 -15.87 1.83
N VAL A 5 17.04 -15.37 2.77
CA VAL A 5 17.50 -14.39 3.78
C VAL A 5 18.61 -14.99 4.64
N GLN A 6 18.45 -16.23 5.12
CA GLN A 6 19.45 -16.94 5.90
C GLN A 6 20.74 -17.21 5.12
N GLU A 7 20.63 -17.55 3.83
CA GLU A 7 21.80 -17.75 2.97
C GLU A 7 22.60 -16.45 2.76
N ILE A 8 21.92 -15.32 2.60
CA ILE A 8 22.57 -14.01 2.53
C ILE A 8 23.25 -13.69 3.87
N ALA A 9 22.53 -13.88 4.98
CA ALA A 9 23.07 -13.64 6.33
C ALA A 9 24.34 -14.45 6.59
N ARG A 10 24.34 -15.74 6.29
CA ARG A 10 25.53 -16.61 6.44
C ARG A 10 26.72 -16.14 5.59
N ARG A 11 26.48 -15.69 4.36
CA ARG A 11 27.54 -15.12 3.50
C ARG A 11 28.10 -13.79 4.05
N LEU A 12 27.30 -13.09 4.85
CA LEU A 12 27.75 -11.88 5.57
C LEU A 12 28.38 -12.18 6.94
N GLY A 13 28.54 -13.45 7.29
CA GLY A 13 29.16 -13.88 8.56
C GLY A 13 28.20 -13.92 9.75
N LEU A 14 26.88 -13.87 9.52
CA LEU A 14 25.88 -14.02 10.57
C LEU A 14 25.45 -15.49 10.67
N ASP A 15 25.42 -16.02 11.88
CA ASP A 15 25.01 -17.41 12.14
C ASP A 15 23.48 -17.51 12.33
N TRP A 16 22.76 -17.26 11.27
CA TRP A 16 21.30 -17.41 11.27
C TRP A 16 20.92 -18.82 10.79
N ASN A 17 20.26 -19.55 11.67
CA ASN A 17 19.82 -20.92 11.41
C ASN A 17 18.45 -21.20 12.02
N TYR A 18 17.43 -20.47 11.58
CA TYR A 18 16.06 -20.66 12.03
C TYR A 18 15.44 -21.89 11.35
N ALA A 19 14.83 -22.76 12.15
CA ALA A 19 14.17 -23.97 11.65
C ALA A 19 12.92 -23.67 10.82
N GLY A 20 12.30 -22.49 11.00
CA GLY A 20 11.10 -22.07 10.26
C GLY A 20 10.60 -20.70 10.70
N PRO A 21 9.51 -20.22 10.11
CA PRO A 21 8.90 -18.93 10.46
C PRO A 21 8.52 -18.82 11.93
N GLN A 22 8.10 -19.91 12.57
CA GLN A 22 7.77 -19.97 13.99
C GLN A 22 8.95 -19.57 14.88
N ALA A 23 10.16 -20.05 14.54
CA ALA A 23 11.38 -19.73 15.29
C ALA A 23 11.74 -18.24 15.17
N VAL A 24 11.59 -17.68 13.98
CA VAL A 24 11.77 -16.23 13.73
C VAL A 24 10.75 -15.43 14.53
N PHE A 25 9.49 -15.81 14.49
CA PHE A 25 8.41 -15.10 15.20
C PHE A 25 8.60 -15.18 16.73
N ALA A 26 9.05 -16.34 17.24
CA ALA A 26 9.36 -16.49 18.66
C ALA A 26 10.50 -15.53 19.10
N GLU A 27 11.47 -15.26 18.23
CA GLU A 27 12.51 -14.26 18.51
C GLU A 27 11.96 -12.84 18.45
N MET A 28 11.14 -12.53 17.45
CA MET A 28 10.44 -11.23 17.35
C MET A 28 9.65 -10.90 18.63
N ARG A 29 8.93 -11.88 19.19
CA ARG A 29 8.18 -11.71 20.44
C ARG A 29 9.09 -11.34 21.63
N ARG A 30 10.27 -11.91 21.70
CA ARG A 30 11.25 -11.56 22.75
C ARG A 30 11.81 -10.15 22.57
N ALA A 31 12.01 -9.74 21.33
CA ALA A 31 12.49 -8.39 21.01
C ALA A 31 11.41 -7.31 21.11
N MET A 32 10.13 -7.69 20.99
CA MET A 32 8.97 -6.76 20.98
C MET A 32 7.98 -7.12 22.08
N PRO A 33 8.14 -6.58 23.31
CA PRO A 33 7.22 -6.88 24.42
C PRO A 33 5.74 -6.59 24.12
N SER A 34 5.46 -5.69 23.17
CA SER A 34 4.09 -5.34 22.75
C SER A 34 3.37 -6.45 21.99
N ILE A 35 4.08 -7.50 21.54
CA ILE A 35 3.50 -8.69 20.91
C ILE A 35 3.79 -9.97 21.70
N ALA A 36 4.26 -9.86 22.94
CA ALA A 36 4.65 -11.01 23.75
C ALA A 36 3.51 -12.01 23.96
N GLY A 37 2.28 -11.56 24.02
CA GLY A 37 1.07 -12.38 24.14
C GLY A 37 0.58 -13.03 22.82
N ILE A 38 1.19 -12.71 21.69
CA ILE A 38 0.82 -13.29 20.40
C ILE A 38 1.74 -14.48 20.12
N SER A 39 1.40 -15.66 20.63
CA SER A 39 2.14 -16.87 20.32
C SER A 39 1.74 -17.44 18.95
N TRP A 40 2.61 -18.26 18.37
CA TRP A 40 2.28 -18.96 17.13
C TRP A 40 1.09 -19.88 17.30
N GLU A 41 1.05 -20.62 18.40
CA GLU A 41 -0.03 -21.52 18.77
C GLU A 41 -1.34 -20.76 18.99
N ARG A 42 -1.27 -19.55 19.52
CA ARG A 42 -2.44 -18.67 19.65
C ARG A 42 -2.95 -18.21 18.29
N LEU A 43 -2.07 -17.83 17.37
CA LEU A 43 -2.45 -17.47 16.01
C LEU A 43 -3.07 -18.63 15.24
N GLU A 44 -2.56 -19.85 15.41
CA GLU A 44 -3.15 -21.05 14.80
C GLU A 44 -4.54 -21.36 15.36
N ARG A 45 -4.79 -21.05 16.63
CA ARG A 45 -6.09 -21.28 17.28
C ARG A 45 -7.10 -20.19 16.99
N GLU A 46 -6.66 -18.93 16.99
CA GLU A 46 -7.52 -17.74 16.94
C GLU A 46 -7.51 -17.05 15.56
N GLU A 47 -6.67 -17.52 14.63
CA GLU A 47 -6.46 -16.99 13.28
C GLU A 47 -5.89 -15.55 13.24
N ALA A 48 -6.32 -14.69 14.16
CA ALA A 48 -5.84 -13.33 14.31
C ALA A 48 -5.86 -12.87 15.77
N VAL A 49 -4.86 -12.08 16.16
CA VAL A 49 -4.79 -11.45 17.48
C VAL A 49 -4.49 -9.96 17.28
N THR A 50 -5.24 -9.13 18.01
CA THR A 50 -5.12 -7.66 17.88
C THR A 50 -3.85 -7.15 18.60
N TYR A 51 -3.09 -6.33 17.92
CA TYR A 51 -1.93 -5.61 18.46
C TYR A 51 -2.37 -4.31 19.19
N PRO A 52 -1.71 -3.87 20.25
CA PRO A 52 -0.72 -4.58 21.05
C PRO A 52 -1.34 -5.65 21.95
N CYS A 53 -0.55 -6.68 22.26
CA CYS A 53 -0.97 -7.79 23.10
C CYS A 53 0.24 -8.27 23.92
N ARG A 54 0.22 -8.05 25.23
CA ARG A 54 1.40 -8.21 26.10
C ARG A 54 1.52 -9.58 26.75
N ASP A 55 0.40 -10.26 26.93
CA ASP A 55 0.34 -11.61 27.50
C ASP A 55 -0.77 -12.45 26.86
N GLU A 56 -0.79 -13.74 27.16
CA GLU A 56 -1.74 -14.70 26.58
C GLU A 56 -3.21 -14.41 26.90
N ALA A 57 -3.51 -13.68 27.99
CA ALA A 57 -4.86 -13.32 28.40
C ALA A 57 -5.28 -11.96 27.84
N ASP A 58 -4.34 -11.17 27.31
CA ASP A 58 -4.61 -9.87 26.73
C ASP A 58 -5.38 -10.02 25.40
N PRO A 59 -6.60 -9.48 25.27
CA PRO A 59 -7.37 -9.54 24.02
C PRO A 59 -6.79 -8.64 22.91
N GLY A 60 -5.79 -7.83 23.23
CA GLY A 60 -5.28 -6.76 22.38
C GLY A 60 -6.10 -5.48 22.45
N GLN A 61 -5.67 -4.46 21.75
CA GLN A 61 -6.29 -3.13 21.80
C GLN A 61 -6.77 -2.73 20.39
N PRO A 62 -8.07 -2.75 20.10
CA PRO A 62 -8.61 -2.33 18.81
C PRO A 62 -8.37 -0.85 18.51
N VAL A 63 -8.21 -0.01 19.55
CA VAL A 63 -7.80 1.40 19.45
C VAL A 63 -6.60 1.61 20.35
N ILE A 64 -5.47 2.00 19.77
CA ILE A 64 -4.23 2.26 20.51
C ILE A 64 -4.20 3.68 21.07
N PHE A 65 -3.37 3.92 22.09
CA PHE A 65 -3.16 5.22 22.74
C PHE A 65 -4.41 5.83 23.40
N THR A 66 -5.32 5.00 23.89
CA THR A 66 -6.53 5.48 24.61
C THR A 66 -6.19 6.11 25.95
N ASP A 67 -5.23 5.56 26.67
CA ASP A 67 -4.91 5.96 28.05
C ASP A 67 -3.65 6.84 28.12
N TYR A 68 -2.65 6.52 27.31
CA TYR A 68 -1.38 7.25 27.28
C TYR A 68 -0.64 7.03 25.96
N PHE A 69 0.29 7.93 25.66
CA PHE A 69 1.25 7.75 24.58
C PHE A 69 2.57 7.20 25.12
N PRO A 70 3.27 6.29 24.41
CA PRO A 70 4.55 5.72 24.86
C PRO A 70 5.71 6.72 24.64
N THR A 71 5.59 7.90 25.23
CA THR A 71 6.58 8.97 25.25
C THR A 71 7.04 9.23 26.68
N VAL A 72 8.16 9.91 26.86
CA VAL A 72 8.65 10.28 28.20
C VAL A 72 7.62 11.05 29.01
N SER A 73 6.81 11.91 28.39
CA SER A 73 5.78 12.70 29.04
C SER A 73 4.44 11.97 29.19
N GLY A 74 4.27 10.79 28.56
CA GLY A 74 2.98 10.09 28.48
C GLY A 74 1.95 10.77 27.57
N ARG A 75 2.32 11.83 26.87
CA ARG A 75 1.41 12.64 26.03
C ARG A 75 1.85 12.62 24.58
N GLY A 76 0.87 12.66 23.67
CA GLY A 76 1.11 12.95 22.26
C GLY A 76 1.59 14.38 22.05
N ARG A 77 2.38 14.62 21.03
CA ARG A 77 2.85 15.95 20.65
C ARG A 77 2.23 16.36 19.32
N PHE A 78 1.51 17.47 19.31
CA PHE A 78 1.11 18.12 18.07
C PHE A 78 2.31 18.81 17.45
N VAL A 79 2.60 18.48 16.20
CA VAL A 79 3.65 19.14 15.41
C VAL A 79 2.95 20.01 14.36
N PRO A 80 3.04 21.34 14.43
CA PRO A 80 2.45 22.18 13.41
C PRO A 80 3.17 21.96 12.08
N ALA A 81 2.40 21.83 11.02
CA ALA A 81 2.91 21.70 9.66
C ALA A 81 2.30 22.81 8.80
N GLN A 82 3.13 23.46 8.00
CA GLN A 82 2.67 24.40 6.99
C GLN A 82 2.22 23.61 5.76
N PHE A 83 1.01 23.92 5.27
CA PHE A 83 0.58 23.41 3.98
C PHE A 83 1.49 23.93 2.88
N ARG A 84 2.01 23.02 2.08
CA ARG A 84 2.79 23.34 0.88
C ARG A 84 2.10 22.72 -0.32
N PRO A 85 1.86 23.48 -1.39
CA PRO A 85 1.32 22.91 -2.62
C PRO A 85 2.30 21.92 -3.22
N ALA A 86 1.84 21.10 -4.16
CA ALA A 86 2.69 20.23 -4.95
C ALA A 86 3.76 21.06 -5.69
N ALA A 87 4.91 20.44 -5.96
CA ALA A 87 6.01 21.11 -6.70
C ALA A 87 5.60 21.45 -8.14
N GLU A 88 4.65 20.72 -8.71
CA GLU A 88 4.04 21.00 -10.00
C GLU A 88 2.53 21.16 -9.81
N LEU A 89 2.00 22.23 -10.30
CA LEU A 89 0.57 22.50 -10.37
C LEU A 89 0.10 22.47 -11.84
N PRO A 90 -1.18 22.25 -12.09
CA PRO A 90 -1.76 22.41 -13.43
C PRO A 90 -1.48 23.80 -13.99
N ASP A 91 -1.21 23.86 -15.29
CA ASP A 91 -1.05 25.09 -16.06
C ASP A 91 -1.71 24.98 -17.45
N ALA A 92 -1.49 25.95 -18.32
CA ALA A 92 -2.11 25.97 -19.65
C ALA A 92 -1.66 24.81 -20.55
N ASP A 93 -0.41 24.35 -20.40
CA ASP A 93 0.16 23.25 -21.19
C ASP A 93 -0.21 21.87 -20.61
N TYR A 94 -0.36 21.79 -19.28
CA TYR A 94 -0.71 20.57 -18.55
C TYR A 94 -1.87 20.85 -17.59
N PRO A 95 -3.10 20.94 -18.10
CA PRO A 95 -4.26 21.44 -17.32
C PRO A 95 -4.86 20.44 -16.34
N PHE A 96 -4.40 19.20 -16.33
CA PHE A 96 -4.96 18.13 -15.51
C PHE A 96 -4.08 17.80 -14.30
N VAL A 97 -4.72 17.45 -13.20
CA VAL A 97 -4.07 16.75 -12.09
C VAL A 97 -4.07 15.25 -12.38
N LEU A 98 -2.91 14.63 -12.45
CA LEU A 98 -2.78 13.16 -12.53
C LEU A 98 -2.59 12.59 -11.13
N ILE A 99 -3.49 11.71 -10.73
CA ILE A 99 -3.38 10.89 -9.52
C ILE A 99 -2.98 9.49 -9.96
N THR A 100 -1.92 8.95 -9.39
CA THR A 100 -1.54 7.55 -9.56
C THR A 100 -1.95 6.74 -8.35
N GLY A 101 -2.48 5.55 -8.56
CA GLY A 101 -3.02 4.74 -7.46
C GLY A 101 -2.86 3.24 -7.67
N ARG A 102 -3.77 2.50 -7.08
CA ARG A 102 -3.81 1.04 -7.10
C ARG A 102 -5.10 0.56 -7.72
N VAL A 103 -5.01 -0.55 -8.43
CA VAL A 103 -6.17 -1.35 -8.84
C VAL A 103 -6.29 -2.57 -7.93
N LEU A 104 -7.49 -3.07 -7.74
CA LEU A 104 -7.76 -4.18 -6.83
C LEU A 104 -7.10 -5.47 -7.30
N GLU A 105 -7.13 -5.71 -8.60
CA GLU A 105 -6.73 -6.96 -9.24
C GLU A 105 -5.21 -7.12 -9.31
N HIS A 106 -4.46 -6.02 -9.34
CA HIS A 106 -3.02 -6.08 -9.54
C HIS A 106 -2.22 -5.42 -8.42
N TRP A 107 -1.25 -6.18 -7.91
CA TRP A 107 -0.29 -5.69 -6.94
C TRP A 107 0.81 -4.87 -7.62
N HIS A 108 0.85 -3.56 -7.36
CA HIS A 108 1.80 -2.61 -7.95
C HIS A 108 1.83 -2.69 -9.48
N THR A 109 2.99 -3.04 -10.04
CA THR A 109 3.19 -3.18 -11.49
C THR A 109 2.57 -4.45 -12.08
N GLY A 110 1.96 -5.31 -11.26
CA GLY A 110 1.37 -6.57 -11.69
C GLY A 110 2.39 -7.68 -11.98
N ALA A 111 3.66 -7.52 -11.65
CA ALA A 111 4.70 -8.50 -11.96
C ALA A 111 4.41 -9.91 -11.42
N MET A 112 3.67 -10.02 -10.31
CA MET A 112 3.21 -11.29 -9.75
C MET A 112 1.78 -11.62 -10.17
N THR A 113 0.86 -10.69 -9.97
CA THR A 113 -0.58 -10.91 -10.13
C THR A 113 -1.00 -11.10 -11.59
N ARG A 114 -0.30 -10.53 -12.57
CA ARG A 114 -0.52 -10.79 -14.00
C ARG A 114 -0.15 -12.22 -14.44
N ARG A 115 0.45 -13.03 -13.57
CA ARG A 115 0.65 -14.46 -13.79
C ARG A 115 -0.57 -15.29 -13.38
N SER A 116 -1.56 -14.68 -12.74
CA SER A 116 -2.86 -15.29 -12.48
C SER A 116 -3.77 -14.98 -13.66
N GLU A 117 -4.17 -16.00 -14.40
CA GLU A 117 -5.06 -15.87 -15.57
C GLU A 117 -6.39 -15.20 -15.21
N VAL A 118 -6.92 -15.48 -14.03
CA VAL A 118 -8.19 -14.88 -13.56
C VAL A 118 -8.02 -13.37 -13.32
N LEU A 119 -6.98 -12.96 -12.62
CA LEU A 119 -6.76 -11.54 -12.33
C LEU A 119 -6.42 -10.75 -13.59
N ASP A 120 -5.61 -11.33 -14.48
CA ASP A 120 -5.26 -10.70 -15.75
C ASP A 120 -6.47 -10.62 -16.72
N ALA A 121 -7.41 -11.57 -16.63
CA ALA A 121 -8.65 -11.50 -17.40
C ALA A 121 -9.63 -10.41 -16.89
N LEU A 122 -9.62 -10.14 -15.58
CA LEU A 122 -10.45 -9.09 -14.97
C LEU A 122 -9.94 -7.68 -15.31
N GLU A 123 -8.62 -7.46 -15.23
CA GLU A 123 -8.01 -6.16 -15.53
C GLU A 123 -6.78 -6.37 -16.45
N PRO A 124 -7.00 -6.59 -17.76
CA PRO A 124 -5.93 -7.01 -18.68
C PRO A 124 -5.01 -5.87 -19.09
N ALA A 125 -5.40 -4.61 -18.91
CA ALA A 125 -4.67 -3.45 -19.42
C ALA A 125 -4.78 -2.25 -18.47
N ALA A 126 -3.78 -1.38 -18.52
CA ALA A 126 -3.85 -0.09 -17.83
C ALA A 126 -4.90 0.82 -18.45
N HIS A 127 -5.60 1.55 -17.60
CA HIS A 127 -6.59 2.55 -17.98
C HIS A 127 -6.20 3.94 -17.49
N ILE A 128 -6.76 4.95 -18.15
CA ILE A 128 -6.74 6.34 -17.71
C ILE A 128 -8.18 6.71 -17.38
N ASP A 129 -8.47 6.86 -16.11
CA ASP A 129 -9.80 7.20 -15.63
C ASP A 129 -9.99 8.71 -15.63
N GLY A 130 -11.12 9.17 -16.12
CA GLY A 130 -11.49 10.57 -16.16
C GLY A 130 -12.98 10.78 -15.94
N ASN A 131 -13.32 11.97 -15.42
CA ASN A 131 -14.72 12.37 -15.31
C ASN A 131 -15.39 12.35 -16.70
N PRO A 132 -16.62 11.78 -16.86
CA PRO A 132 -17.28 11.67 -18.16
C PRO A 132 -17.41 12.99 -18.92
N ASP A 133 -17.77 14.07 -18.21
CA ASP A 133 -17.90 15.40 -18.84
C ASP A 133 -16.52 15.97 -19.24
N GLY A 134 -15.48 15.67 -18.47
CA GLY A 134 -14.10 16.03 -18.80
C GLY A 134 -13.61 15.31 -20.05
N LEU A 135 -13.88 14.01 -20.16
CA LEU A 135 -13.55 13.22 -21.35
C LEU A 135 -14.31 13.73 -22.59
N ALA A 136 -15.59 14.06 -22.45
CA ALA A 136 -16.42 14.60 -23.55
C ALA A 136 -15.87 15.94 -24.06
N VAL A 137 -15.42 16.84 -23.18
CA VAL A 137 -14.78 18.11 -23.57
C VAL A 137 -13.48 17.88 -24.36
N LEU A 138 -12.76 16.81 -24.06
CA LEU A 138 -11.55 16.40 -24.80
C LEU A 138 -11.86 15.67 -26.11
N GLY A 139 -13.13 15.43 -26.43
CA GLY A 139 -13.55 14.64 -27.58
C GLY A 139 -13.17 13.17 -27.48
N CYS A 140 -13.09 12.65 -26.26
CA CYS A 140 -12.59 11.30 -25.96
C CYS A 140 -13.74 10.44 -25.43
N ALA A 141 -13.98 9.28 -26.04
CA ALA A 141 -14.96 8.33 -25.55
C ALA A 141 -14.31 7.25 -24.66
N ALA A 142 -15.10 6.74 -23.71
CA ALA A 142 -14.67 5.59 -22.90
C ALA A 142 -14.38 4.39 -23.81
N GLY A 143 -13.29 3.69 -23.54
CA GLY A 143 -12.79 2.56 -24.34
C GLY A 143 -11.80 2.96 -25.45
N GLU A 144 -11.74 4.22 -25.83
CA GLU A 144 -10.76 4.69 -26.81
C GLU A 144 -9.33 4.74 -26.24
N PHE A 145 -8.36 4.56 -27.13
CA PHE A 145 -6.96 4.78 -26.77
C PHE A 145 -6.63 6.26 -26.77
N VAL A 146 -6.11 6.71 -25.65
CA VAL A 146 -5.65 8.09 -25.47
C VAL A 146 -4.15 8.09 -25.11
N THR A 147 -3.50 9.21 -25.39
CA THR A 147 -2.13 9.45 -24.96
C THR A 147 -2.14 10.41 -23.78
N LEU A 148 -1.73 9.92 -22.61
CA LEU A 148 -1.44 10.76 -21.46
C LEU A 148 -0.02 11.29 -21.58
N GLU A 149 0.12 12.60 -21.58
CA GLU A 149 1.41 13.30 -21.64
C GLU A 149 1.67 14.08 -20.35
N THR A 150 2.86 13.92 -19.83
CA THR A 150 3.39 14.71 -18.70
C THR A 150 4.72 15.35 -19.10
N ARG A 151 5.25 16.25 -18.28
CA ARG A 151 6.59 16.83 -18.50
C ARG A 151 7.71 15.80 -18.53
N ARG A 152 7.46 14.58 -18.06
CA ARG A 152 8.45 13.49 -17.93
C ARG A 152 8.30 12.38 -18.97
N GLY A 153 7.19 12.33 -19.67
CA GLY A 153 6.97 11.28 -20.67
C GLY A 153 5.54 11.12 -21.10
N LYS A 154 5.31 10.15 -21.97
CA LYS A 154 4.02 9.83 -22.55
C LYS A 154 3.70 8.36 -22.38
N VAL A 155 2.44 8.04 -22.13
CA VAL A 155 1.92 6.68 -22.08
C VAL A 155 0.61 6.60 -22.86
N ARG A 156 0.37 5.48 -23.51
CA ARG A 156 -0.88 5.21 -24.23
C ARG A 156 -1.67 4.15 -23.48
N ALA A 157 -2.90 4.47 -23.10
CA ALA A 157 -3.80 3.55 -22.42
C ALA A 157 -5.25 3.81 -22.86
N ARG A 158 -6.19 2.97 -22.44
CA ARG A 158 -7.61 3.16 -22.73
C ARG A 158 -8.23 4.16 -21.77
N ALA A 159 -9.04 5.05 -22.27
CA ALA A 159 -9.85 5.93 -21.44
C ALA A 159 -10.97 5.13 -20.76
N ARG A 160 -11.21 5.38 -19.48
CA ARG A 160 -12.32 4.84 -18.72
C ARG A 160 -13.06 5.97 -18.03
N ALA A 161 -14.40 5.98 -18.13
CA ALA A 161 -15.22 7.01 -17.50
C ALA A 161 -15.46 6.65 -16.03
N ASP A 162 -15.14 7.59 -15.12
CA ASP A 162 -15.43 7.48 -13.69
C ASP A 162 -16.08 8.78 -13.20
N ALA A 163 -17.38 8.71 -12.90
CA ALA A 163 -18.15 9.84 -12.40
C ALA A 163 -17.76 10.28 -10.98
N GLY A 164 -17.03 9.44 -10.23
CA GLY A 164 -16.49 9.76 -8.91
C GLY A 164 -15.29 10.72 -8.95
N LEU A 165 -14.64 10.87 -10.09
CA LEU A 165 -13.53 11.80 -10.26
C LEU A 165 -14.03 13.23 -10.49
N ALA A 166 -13.33 14.19 -9.90
CA ALA A 166 -13.56 15.61 -10.19
C ALA A 166 -13.14 15.95 -11.63
N ARG A 167 -13.81 16.93 -12.24
CA ARG A 167 -13.37 17.47 -13.53
C ARG A 167 -11.95 18.02 -13.42
N GLY A 168 -11.14 17.81 -14.44
CA GLY A 168 -9.72 18.22 -14.43
C GLY A 168 -8.80 17.27 -13.65
N THR A 169 -9.34 16.14 -13.17
CA THR A 169 -8.55 15.08 -12.53
C THR A 169 -8.56 13.82 -13.39
N LEU A 170 -7.41 13.21 -13.54
CA LEU A 170 -7.21 11.90 -14.17
C LEU A 170 -6.60 10.95 -13.13
N PHE A 171 -6.95 9.67 -13.21
CA PHE A 171 -6.39 8.62 -12.39
C PHE A 171 -5.80 7.51 -13.26
N MET A 172 -4.66 6.93 -12.80
CA MET A 172 -3.99 5.83 -13.49
C MET A 172 -3.30 4.89 -12.51
#